data_1550e8d402b0d9c895882b052f477185
#
_entry.id   1550e8d402b0d9c895882b052f477185
#
_cell.length_a   1.000
_cell.length_b   1.000
_cell.length_c   1.000
_cell.angle_alpha   90.00
_cell.angle_beta   90.00
_cell.angle_gamma   90.00
#
_symmetry.space_group_name_H-M   'P 1'
#
loop_
_entity.id
_entity.type
_entity.pdbx_description
1 polymer ?
#
loop_
_entity_poly.entity_id
_entity_poly.type
_entity_poly.pdbx_seq_one_letter_code
_entity_poly.pdbx_strand_id
1 'polypeptide(L)'
;MEKYGFIKPRDVVLDLGAAPGGWMQVSRKIVGETGFVLGVDLKIIEPFTEANVRSVVGDITESETVEVIREFLPRAANVVVSDVSPNVSGVWEVDHARQVDLARKSLQIAVSFLRVGGNFFVKAFQGDMLNDFAYELRQYFGSVRFVKPKASRRKSAELYILGLKKMG
;
A
#
# COMPACT_ATOMS: atom_id res chain seq x y z
N MET A 1 8.64 -8.04 -0.76
CA MET A 1 8.76 -6.79 -1.51
C MET A 1 10.07 -6.65 -2.26
N GLU A 2 11.22 -6.88 -1.62
CA GLU A 2 12.54 -6.77 -2.28
C GLU A 2 12.63 -7.57 -3.57
N LYS A 3 12.07 -8.77 -3.56
CA LYS A 3 12.10 -9.72 -4.67
C LYS A 3 11.53 -9.16 -5.99
N TYR A 4 10.59 -8.22 -5.93
CA TYR A 4 9.88 -7.75 -7.13
C TYR A 4 10.48 -6.48 -7.73
N GLY A 5 11.43 -5.85 -7.04
CA GLY A 5 12.21 -4.74 -7.55
C GLY A 5 11.43 -3.47 -7.90
N PHE A 6 10.23 -3.29 -7.35
CA PHE A 6 9.40 -2.11 -7.65
C PHE A 6 9.71 -0.90 -6.76
N ILE A 7 10.48 -1.09 -5.68
CA ILE A 7 11.03 0.00 -4.85
C ILE A 7 12.51 0.12 -5.18
N LYS A 8 12.98 1.33 -5.36
CA LYS A 8 14.36 1.62 -5.77
C LYS A 8 15.03 2.61 -4.82
N PRO A 9 16.37 2.68 -4.83
CA PRO A 9 17.07 3.74 -4.09
C PRO A 9 16.52 5.12 -4.43
N ARG A 10 16.43 5.99 -3.43
CA ARG A 10 15.93 7.36 -3.50
C ARG A 10 14.41 7.50 -3.67
N ASP A 11 13.68 6.40 -3.74
CA ASP A 11 12.22 6.47 -3.86
C ASP A 11 11.59 7.11 -2.62
N VAL A 12 10.44 7.73 -2.83
CA VAL A 12 9.48 8.11 -1.80
C VAL A 12 8.41 7.02 -1.74
N VAL A 13 8.27 6.40 -0.59
CA VAL A 13 7.32 5.29 -0.36
C VAL A 13 6.26 5.73 0.63
N LEU A 14 5.00 5.52 0.29
CA LEU A 14 3.85 5.68 1.18
C LEU A 14 3.34 4.28 1.55
N ASP A 15 3.30 3.99 2.84
CA ASP A 15 2.90 2.68 3.40
C ASP A 15 1.59 2.82 4.16
N LEU A 16 0.50 2.31 3.61
CA LEU A 16 -0.84 2.34 4.18
C LEU A 16 -1.10 1.05 4.95
N GLY A 17 -1.57 1.17 6.20
CA GLY A 17 -1.68 0.03 7.10
C GLY A 17 -0.31 -0.44 7.57
N ALA A 18 0.55 0.49 7.96
CA ALA A 18 1.98 0.25 8.13
C ALA A 18 2.35 -0.43 9.45
N ALA A 19 1.51 -0.39 10.49
CA ALA A 19 1.83 -0.99 11.77
C ALA A 19 2.03 -2.51 11.67
N PRO A 20 2.99 -3.08 12.37
CA PRO A 20 3.89 -2.45 13.34
C PRO A 20 5.12 -1.75 12.74
N GLY A 21 5.32 -1.76 11.42
CA GLY A 21 6.43 -1.08 10.74
C GLY A 21 7.38 -1.99 9.99
N GLY A 22 7.03 -3.26 9.81
CA GLY A 22 7.89 -4.23 9.10
C GLY A 22 8.19 -3.85 7.66
N TRP A 23 7.18 -3.44 6.92
CA TRP A 23 7.38 -2.99 5.53
C TRP A 23 8.08 -1.65 5.45
N MET A 24 7.89 -0.78 6.44
CA MET A 24 8.64 0.48 6.53
C MET A 24 10.13 0.23 6.69
N GLN A 25 10.52 -0.77 7.51
CA GLN A 25 11.93 -1.16 7.69
C GLN A 25 12.54 -1.66 6.38
N VAL A 26 11.83 -2.51 5.65
CA VAL A 26 12.29 -3.02 4.35
C VAL A 26 12.40 -1.88 3.34
N SER A 27 11.41 -1.03 3.25
CA SER A 27 11.41 0.11 2.34
C SER A 27 12.57 1.06 2.62
N ARG A 28 12.79 1.36 3.89
CA ARG A 28 13.90 2.24 4.31
C ARG A 28 15.26 1.72 3.87
N LYS A 29 15.48 0.42 4.00
CA LYS A 29 16.75 -0.20 3.55
C LYS A 29 16.96 -0.04 2.06
N ILE A 30 15.89 -0.16 1.28
CA ILE A 30 15.97 -0.05 -0.19
C ILE A 30 16.17 1.39 -0.62
N VAL A 31 15.37 2.33 -0.09
CA VAL A 31 15.41 3.72 -0.53
C VAL A 31 16.66 4.46 -0.04
N GLY A 32 17.26 4.01 1.05
CA GLY A 32 18.47 4.60 1.61
C GLY A 32 18.23 5.95 2.27
N GLU A 33 19.33 6.67 2.56
CA GLU A 33 19.29 7.96 3.28
C GLU A 33 18.66 9.09 2.45
N THR A 34 18.71 9.00 1.13
CA THR A 34 18.18 10.03 0.23
C THR A 34 16.75 9.77 -0.22
N GLY A 35 16.19 8.60 0.13
CA GLY A 35 14.78 8.31 -0.05
C GLY A 35 13.94 8.77 1.14
N PHE A 36 12.67 8.40 1.14
CA PHE A 36 11.74 8.77 2.20
C PHE A 36 10.67 7.69 2.35
N VAL A 37 10.27 7.41 3.59
CA VAL A 37 9.18 6.48 3.89
C VAL A 37 8.20 7.14 4.84
N LEU A 38 6.93 7.18 4.43
CA LEU A 38 5.83 7.63 5.30
C LEU A 38 4.89 6.44 5.54
N GLY A 39 4.71 6.06 6.80
CA GLY A 39 3.74 5.05 7.22
C GLY A 39 2.48 5.69 7.79
N VAL A 40 1.34 5.10 7.49
CA VAL A 40 0.02 5.51 8.00
C VAL A 40 -0.68 4.29 8.57
N ASP A 41 -1.18 4.39 9.79
CA ASP A 41 -1.97 3.32 10.42
C ASP A 41 -2.91 3.91 11.48
N LEU A 42 -3.95 3.19 11.80
CA LEU A 42 -4.84 3.49 12.93
C LEU A 42 -4.10 3.37 14.27
N LYS A 43 -3.09 2.50 14.32
CA LYS A 43 -2.27 2.26 15.50
C LYS A 43 -1.00 3.11 15.46
N ILE A 44 -0.53 3.51 16.63
CA ILE A 44 0.76 4.19 16.77
C ILE A 44 1.86 3.21 16.36
N ILE A 45 2.77 3.69 15.50
CA ILE A 45 3.98 2.96 15.11
C ILE A 45 5.13 3.52 15.92
N GLU A 46 5.94 2.64 16.49
CA GLU A 46 7.12 3.04 17.23
C GLU A 46 8.06 3.86 16.34
N PRO A 47 8.53 5.06 16.79
CA PRO A 47 9.34 5.93 15.95
C PRO A 47 10.63 5.27 15.49
N PHE A 48 10.99 5.53 14.24
CA PHE A 48 12.29 5.16 13.68
C PHE A 48 13.33 6.22 14.07
N THR A 49 14.58 5.79 14.17
CA THR A 49 15.70 6.70 14.44
C THR A 49 16.10 7.54 13.24
N GLU A 50 15.79 7.05 12.03
CA GLU A 50 16.13 7.72 10.79
C GLU A 50 15.19 8.91 10.53
N ALA A 51 15.77 10.05 10.20
CA ALA A 51 15.01 11.28 9.96
C ALA A 51 14.10 11.20 8.72
N ASN A 52 14.42 10.33 7.77
CA ASN A 52 13.68 10.16 6.53
C ASN A 52 12.60 9.06 6.60
N VAL A 53 12.31 8.57 7.80
CA VAL A 53 11.24 7.60 8.05
C VAL A 53 10.29 8.18 9.08
N ARG A 54 9.04 8.39 8.67
CA ARG A 54 8.02 8.99 9.51
C ARG A 54 6.76 8.17 9.51
N SER A 55 5.98 8.27 10.58
CA SER A 55 4.66 7.66 10.66
C SER A 55 3.64 8.64 11.21
N VAL A 56 2.40 8.47 10.78
CA VAL A 56 1.27 9.24 11.27
C VAL A 56 0.12 8.29 11.61
N VAL A 57 -0.66 8.65 12.62
CA VAL A 57 -1.88 7.94 12.98
C VAL A 57 -3.02 8.51 12.13
N GLY A 58 -3.74 7.65 11.45
CA GLY A 58 -4.88 8.08 10.64
C GLY A 58 -5.65 6.90 10.06
N ASP A 59 -6.91 7.16 9.78
CA ASP A 59 -7.81 6.25 9.09
C ASP A 59 -7.83 6.63 7.60
N ILE A 60 -7.46 5.69 6.73
CA ILE A 60 -7.41 5.96 5.28
C ILE A 60 -8.79 6.25 4.66
N THR A 61 -9.87 5.97 5.38
CA THR A 61 -11.23 6.29 4.93
C THR A 61 -11.62 7.73 5.22
N GLU A 62 -10.82 8.44 6.02
CA GLU A 62 -11.09 9.82 6.43
C GLU A 62 -10.33 10.83 5.57
N SER A 63 -11.02 11.92 5.20
CA SER A 63 -10.42 12.98 4.38
C SER A 63 -9.24 13.69 5.09
N GLU A 64 -9.32 13.80 6.41
CA GLU A 64 -8.25 14.40 7.24
C GLU A 64 -6.94 13.65 7.08
N THR A 65 -6.98 12.32 6.95
CA THR A 65 -5.78 11.50 6.74
C THR A 65 -5.14 11.82 5.38
N VAL A 66 -5.94 12.04 4.36
CA VAL A 66 -5.43 12.43 3.03
C VAL A 66 -4.69 13.77 3.10
N GLU A 67 -5.22 14.73 3.85
CA GLU A 67 -4.55 16.03 4.03
C GLU A 67 -3.25 15.89 4.82
N VAL A 68 -3.20 15.05 5.85
CA VAL A 68 -1.98 14.77 6.61
C VAL A 68 -0.92 14.12 5.71
N ILE A 69 -1.31 13.16 4.88
CA ILE A 69 -0.38 12.55 3.91
C ILE A 69 0.22 13.62 3.00
N ARG A 70 -0.62 14.50 2.48
CA ARG A 70 -0.19 15.60 1.58
C ARG A 70 0.83 16.51 2.26
N GLU A 71 0.63 16.80 3.54
CA GLU A 71 1.51 17.64 4.33
C GLU A 71 2.89 17.00 4.57
N PHE A 72 2.91 15.69 4.84
CA PHE A 72 4.14 14.99 5.22
C PHE A 72 4.96 14.46 4.04
N LEU A 73 4.36 14.18 2.89
CA LEU A 73 5.13 13.73 1.73
C LEU A 73 5.97 14.87 1.15
N PRO A 74 7.28 14.65 0.97
CA PRO A 74 8.16 15.71 0.43
C PRO A 74 7.92 16.02 -1.04
N ARG A 75 7.38 15.06 -1.77
CA ARG A 75 7.04 15.14 -3.19
C ARG A 75 6.10 13.99 -3.55
N ALA A 76 5.65 13.91 -4.79
CA ALA A 76 4.84 12.79 -5.27
C ALA A 76 5.57 11.47 -5.02
N ALA A 77 4.83 10.46 -4.58
CA ALA A 77 5.39 9.16 -4.22
C ALA A 77 5.81 8.38 -5.48
N ASN A 78 6.89 7.64 -5.37
CA ASN A 78 7.31 6.66 -6.37
C ASN A 78 6.56 5.36 -6.21
N VAL A 79 6.24 5.00 -4.96
CA VAL A 79 5.58 3.74 -4.62
C VAL A 79 4.57 3.97 -3.51
N VAL A 80 3.41 3.35 -3.65
CA VAL A 80 2.45 3.19 -2.55
C VAL A 80 2.29 1.70 -2.30
N VAL A 81 2.43 1.29 -1.04
CA VAL A 81 2.15 -0.07 -0.61
C VAL A 81 0.98 -0.04 0.38
N SER A 82 0.14 -1.06 0.36
CA SER A 82 -1.01 -1.13 1.25
C SER A 82 -1.22 -2.55 1.75
N ASP A 83 -1.18 -2.71 3.07
CA ASP A 83 -1.46 -3.96 3.76
C ASP A 83 -2.67 -3.81 4.70
N VAL A 84 -3.58 -2.90 4.36
CA VAL A 84 -4.76 -2.61 5.16
C VAL A 84 -5.70 -3.82 5.15
N SER A 85 -6.16 -4.19 6.34
CA SER A 85 -7.09 -5.30 6.52
C SER A 85 -8.28 -4.85 7.37
N PRO A 86 -9.48 -5.38 7.10
CA PRO A 86 -10.63 -5.14 7.95
C PRO A 86 -10.53 -5.96 9.24
N ASN A 87 -11.32 -5.59 10.25
CA ASN A 87 -11.60 -6.48 11.37
C ASN A 87 -12.40 -7.68 10.86
N VAL A 88 -11.93 -8.89 11.14
CA VAL A 88 -12.55 -10.12 10.66
C VAL A 88 -13.83 -10.41 11.44
N SER A 89 -14.95 -10.57 10.72
CA SER A 89 -16.25 -10.90 11.33
C SER A 89 -16.49 -12.40 11.45
N GLY A 90 -15.75 -13.22 10.69
CA GLY A 90 -15.96 -14.64 10.55
C GLY A 90 -16.94 -15.01 9.42
N VAL A 91 -17.56 -14.04 8.79
CA VAL A 91 -18.42 -14.23 7.61
C VAL A 91 -17.64 -13.85 6.36
N TRP A 92 -17.30 -14.85 5.54
CA TRP A 92 -16.41 -14.69 4.40
C TRP A 92 -16.83 -13.58 3.45
N GLU A 93 -18.09 -13.56 3.04
CA GLU A 93 -18.60 -12.59 2.07
C GLU A 93 -18.49 -11.16 2.60
N VAL A 94 -18.72 -10.98 3.90
CA VAL A 94 -18.62 -9.66 4.56
C VAL A 94 -17.15 -9.23 4.62
N ASP A 95 -16.28 -10.13 5.04
CA ASP A 95 -14.85 -9.83 5.20
C ASP A 95 -14.18 -9.55 3.85
N HIS A 96 -14.54 -10.32 2.82
CA HIS A 96 -14.07 -10.09 1.46
C HIS A 96 -14.51 -8.71 0.93
N ALA A 97 -15.78 -8.37 1.07
CA ALA A 97 -16.30 -7.08 0.63
C ALA A 97 -15.63 -5.91 1.35
N ARG A 98 -15.45 -6.00 2.66
CA ARG A 98 -14.77 -4.97 3.46
C ARG A 98 -13.31 -4.80 3.05
N GLN A 99 -12.63 -5.92 2.80
CA GLN A 99 -11.22 -5.87 2.37
C GLN A 99 -11.08 -5.21 1.00
N VAL A 100 -11.94 -5.54 0.05
CA VAL A 100 -11.93 -4.93 -1.28
C VAL A 100 -12.24 -3.43 -1.20
N ASP A 101 -13.16 -3.02 -0.33
CA ASP A 101 -13.45 -1.59 -0.12
C ASP A 101 -12.23 -0.84 0.42
N LEU A 102 -11.50 -1.42 1.36
CA LEU A 102 -10.26 -0.84 1.88
C LEU A 102 -9.17 -0.78 0.80
N ALA A 103 -9.08 -1.83 -0.03
CA ALA A 103 -8.15 -1.84 -1.16
C ALA A 103 -8.49 -0.75 -2.19
N ARG A 104 -9.78 -0.49 -2.45
CA ARG A 104 -10.22 0.62 -3.30
C ARG A 104 -9.88 1.99 -2.71
N LYS A 105 -10.02 2.16 -1.39
CA LYS A 105 -9.59 3.39 -0.72
C LYS A 105 -8.09 3.60 -0.87
N SER A 106 -7.32 2.53 -0.71
CA SER A 106 -5.87 2.57 -0.95
C SER A 106 -5.55 2.94 -2.40
N LEU A 107 -6.29 2.43 -3.37
CA LEU A 107 -6.13 2.78 -4.78
C LEU A 107 -6.40 4.27 -5.03
N GLN A 108 -7.45 4.82 -4.43
CA GLN A 108 -7.77 6.25 -4.56
C GLN A 108 -6.64 7.12 -4.03
N ILE A 109 -6.08 6.75 -2.87
CA ILE A 109 -4.91 7.43 -2.29
C ILE A 109 -3.70 7.28 -3.22
N ALA A 110 -3.45 6.08 -3.72
CA ALA A 110 -2.32 5.82 -4.63
C ALA A 110 -2.42 6.67 -5.90
N VAL A 111 -3.60 6.75 -6.52
CA VAL A 111 -3.81 7.56 -7.72
C VAL A 111 -3.56 9.05 -7.43
N SER A 112 -3.93 9.52 -6.24
CA SER A 112 -3.76 10.93 -5.84
C SER A 112 -2.30 11.31 -5.58
N PHE A 113 -1.50 10.38 -5.03
CA PHE A 113 -0.16 10.70 -4.54
C PHE A 113 0.99 10.15 -5.39
N LEU A 114 0.73 9.14 -6.22
CA LEU A 114 1.78 8.60 -7.09
C LEU A 114 2.12 9.56 -8.23
N ARG A 115 3.43 9.67 -8.48
CA ARG A 115 3.88 10.27 -9.74
C ARG A 115 3.51 9.38 -10.93
N VAL A 116 3.50 9.94 -12.12
CA VAL A 116 3.41 9.16 -13.35
C VAL A 116 4.61 8.21 -13.41
N GLY A 117 4.37 6.96 -13.75
CA GLY A 117 5.38 5.91 -13.72
C GLY A 117 5.56 5.25 -12.36
N GLY A 118 4.85 5.70 -11.33
CA GLY A 118 4.89 5.11 -9.99
C GLY A 118 4.21 3.75 -9.91
N ASN A 119 4.44 3.04 -8.82
CA ASN A 119 3.97 1.66 -8.63
C ASN A 119 3.10 1.53 -7.38
N PHE A 120 2.14 0.61 -7.44
CA PHE A 120 1.21 0.34 -6.35
C PHE A 120 1.18 -1.15 -6.02
N PHE A 121 1.37 -1.48 -4.74
CA PHE A 121 1.37 -2.86 -4.25
C PHE A 121 0.34 -2.97 -3.14
N VAL A 122 -0.71 -3.76 -3.35
CA VAL A 122 -1.86 -3.79 -2.46
C VAL A 122 -2.29 -5.21 -2.12
N LYS A 123 -2.57 -5.44 -0.84
CA LYS A 123 -3.20 -6.69 -0.39
C LYS A 123 -4.65 -6.74 -0.88
N ALA A 124 -5.06 -7.92 -1.35
CA ALA A 124 -6.44 -8.23 -1.68
C ALA A 124 -6.79 -9.64 -1.24
N PHE A 125 -8.06 -9.91 -1.03
CA PHE A 125 -8.55 -11.25 -0.73
C PHE A 125 -9.12 -11.88 -2.01
N GLN A 126 -8.83 -13.15 -2.23
CA GLN A 126 -9.47 -13.92 -3.30
C GLN A 126 -10.98 -13.96 -3.04
N GLY A 127 -11.76 -13.79 -4.10
CA GLY A 127 -13.23 -13.82 -4.03
C GLY A 127 -13.84 -13.20 -5.29
N ASP A 128 -15.15 -13.08 -5.29
CA ASP A 128 -15.93 -12.67 -6.46
C ASP A 128 -15.60 -11.26 -6.96
N MET A 129 -15.16 -10.37 -6.05
CA MET A 129 -14.89 -8.96 -6.37
C MET A 129 -13.46 -8.71 -6.83
N LEU A 130 -12.58 -9.72 -6.79
CA LEU A 130 -11.15 -9.54 -7.07
C LEU A 130 -10.88 -9.11 -8.51
N ASN A 131 -11.55 -9.75 -9.48
CA ASN A 131 -11.35 -9.45 -10.89
C ASN A 131 -11.81 -8.03 -11.24
N ASP A 132 -12.91 -7.58 -10.65
CA ASP A 132 -13.40 -6.22 -10.83
C ASP A 132 -12.40 -5.20 -10.27
N PHE A 133 -11.84 -5.48 -9.11
CA PHE A 133 -10.81 -4.63 -8.52
C PHE A 133 -9.54 -4.60 -9.38
N ALA A 134 -9.08 -5.74 -9.87
CA ALA A 134 -7.94 -5.79 -10.79
C ALA A 134 -8.22 -5.01 -12.08
N TYR A 135 -9.45 -5.07 -12.59
CA TYR A 135 -9.86 -4.28 -13.75
C TYR A 135 -9.78 -2.77 -13.44
N GLU A 136 -10.20 -2.35 -12.26
CA GLU A 136 -10.06 -0.94 -11.81
C GLU A 136 -8.59 -0.50 -11.84
N LEU A 137 -7.67 -1.34 -11.34
CA LEU A 137 -6.25 -1.02 -11.39
C LEU A 137 -5.74 -0.83 -12.83
N ARG A 138 -6.24 -1.64 -13.76
CA ARG A 138 -5.82 -1.54 -15.18
C ARG A 138 -6.19 -0.22 -15.82
N GLN A 139 -7.12 0.53 -15.26
CA GLN A 139 -7.46 1.88 -15.75
C GLN A 139 -6.36 2.90 -15.42
N TYR A 140 -5.51 2.60 -14.44
CA TYR A 140 -4.51 3.54 -13.93
C TYR A 140 -3.07 3.09 -14.15
N PHE A 141 -2.83 1.80 -14.33
CA PHE A 141 -1.48 1.23 -14.42
C PHE A 141 -1.24 0.53 -15.75
N GLY A 142 -0.03 0.66 -16.28
CA GLY A 142 0.35 0.06 -17.55
C GLY A 142 0.44 -1.46 -17.50
N SER A 143 0.67 -2.03 -16.30
CA SER A 143 0.72 -3.47 -16.08
C SER A 143 0.14 -3.79 -14.71
N VAL A 144 -0.63 -4.88 -14.61
CA VAL A 144 -1.20 -5.36 -13.34
C VAL A 144 -0.89 -6.85 -13.22
N ARG A 145 -0.32 -7.24 -12.09
CA ARG A 145 0.07 -8.62 -11.81
C ARG A 145 -0.47 -9.07 -10.46
N PHE A 146 -0.89 -10.33 -10.41
CA PHE A 146 -1.22 -10.99 -9.14
C PHE A 146 0.04 -11.61 -8.57
N VAL A 147 0.24 -11.42 -7.26
CA VAL A 147 1.41 -11.90 -6.54
C VAL A 147 0.94 -12.67 -5.32
N LYS A 148 1.24 -13.97 -5.26
CA LYS A 148 0.98 -14.76 -4.07
C LYS A 148 2.30 -15.01 -3.34
N PRO A 149 2.45 -14.52 -2.08
CA PRO A 149 3.68 -14.72 -1.32
C PRO A 149 3.96 -16.20 -1.09
N LYS A 150 5.22 -16.63 -1.22
CA LYS A 150 5.63 -18.01 -0.95
C LYS A 150 5.38 -18.44 0.49
N ALA A 151 5.44 -17.48 1.41
CA ALA A 151 5.21 -17.70 2.83
C ALA A 151 3.72 -17.81 3.19
N SER A 152 2.79 -17.54 2.24
CA SER A 152 1.36 -17.65 2.53
C SER A 152 0.98 -19.13 2.69
N ARG A 153 0.19 -19.41 3.72
CA ARG A 153 -0.38 -20.75 3.90
C ARG A 153 -1.27 -21.08 2.71
N ARG A 154 -1.31 -22.36 2.29
CA ARG A 154 -2.15 -22.80 1.16
C ARG A 154 -3.62 -22.39 1.29
N LYS A 155 -4.11 -22.24 2.53
CA LYS A 155 -5.51 -21.87 2.83
C LYS A 155 -5.71 -20.36 3.00
N SER A 156 -4.66 -19.54 2.89
CA SER A 156 -4.80 -18.10 3.00
C SER A 156 -5.48 -17.55 1.73
N ALA A 157 -6.55 -16.78 1.94
CA ALA A 157 -7.21 -16.06 0.88
C ALA A 157 -6.44 -14.81 0.42
N GLU A 158 -5.39 -14.45 1.15
CA GLU A 158 -4.62 -13.24 0.87
C GLU A 158 -3.72 -13.41 -0.35
N LEU A 159 -3.71 -12.38 -1.16
CA LEU A 159 -2.74 -12.21 -2.24
C LEU A 159 -2.42 -10.71 -2.36
N TYR A 160 -1.48 -10.39 -3.22
CA TYR A 160 -1.17 -9.00 -3.53
C TYR A 160 -1.38 -8.74 -5.02
N ILE A 161 -1.72 -7.50 -5.31
CA ILE A 161 -1.79 -7.02 -6.70
C ILE A 161 -0.72 -5.95 -6.85
N LEU A 162 0.08 -6.07 -7.89
CA LEU A 162 1.13 -5.12 -8.25
C LEU A 162 0.72 -4.36 -9.51
N GLY A 163 0.41 -3.08 -9.35
CA GLY A 163 0.22 -2.15 -10.44
C GLY A 163 1.51 -1.43 -10.75
N LEU A 164 1.98 -1.54 -11.97
CA LEU A 164 3.23 -0.95 -12.42
C LEU A 164 2.99 0.17 -13.42
N LYS A 165 3.77 1.23 -13.31
CA LYS A 165 3.80 2.35 -14.24
C LYS A 165 2.45 3.07 -14.31
N LYS A 166 2.14 3.82 -13.26
CA LYS A 166 0.94 4.67 -13.27
C LYS A 166 0.93 5.53 -14.52
N MET A 167 -0.17 5.49 -15.25
CA MET A 167 -0.38 6.30 -16.45
C MET A 167 -0.75 7.74 -16.08
N GLY A 168 -0.49 8.63 -16.98
CA GLY A 168 -0.83 10.04 -16.81
C GLY A 168 -2.31 10.33 -16.96
#